data_f0ee38b98c61f19f6549243d07e8964c
#
_entry.id   f0ee38b98c61f19f6549243d07e8964c
#
_cell.length_a   1.000
_cell.length_b   1.000
_cell.length_c   1.000
_cell.angle_alpha   90.00
_cell.angle_beta   90.00
_cell.angle_gamma   90.00
#
_symmetry.space_group_name_H-M   'P 1'
#
loop_
_entity.id
_entity.type
_entity.pdbx_description
1 polymer ?
#
loop_
_entity_poly.entity_id
_entity_poly.type
_entity_poly.pdbx_seq_one_letter_code
_entity_poly.pdbx_strand_id
1 'polypeptide(L)'
;NLSQSKKNDLDLLVEKYKVDLYINSYKDLIVNSRIDSIVTDEEIESFYNRNIDNFKLNENLLKYRYLKVPSDNININRIRRYIQRLNESDREFLDSLNFQFADLKINDTIWFTEREVISSIDFINQKNKSNYMRINRLYEFEDDQYTNYFIVKDLLKSGNIPPLSYL
;
A
#
# COMPACT_ATOMS: atom_id res chain seq x y z
N ASN A 1 21.81 55.29 -29.11
CA ASN A 1 20.50 55.28 -29.78
C ASN A 1 20.39 54.07 -30.71
N LEU A 2 19.37 53.21 -30.47
CA LEU A 2 19.06 52.10 -31.36
C LEU A 2 18.60 52.62 -32.73
N SER A 3 19.08 52.01 -33.81
CA SER A 3 18.63 52.35 -35.14
C SER A 3 17.12 52.07 -35.32
N GLN A 4 16.43 52.76 -36.21
CA GLN A 4 14.98 52.55 -36.45
C GLN A 4 14.66 51.09 -36.81
N SER A 5 15.52 50.43 -37.58
CA SER A 5 15.41 48.99 -37.91
C SER A 5 15.41 48.12 -36.66
N LYS A 6 16.34 48.32 -35.73
CA LYS A 6 16.40 47.54 -34.47
C LYS A 6 15.19 47.77 -33.57
N LYS A 7 14.59 48.97 -33.60
CA LYS A 7 13.34 49.24 -32.88
C LYS A 7 12.18 48.43 -33.47
N ASN A 8 12.04 48.44 -34.80
CA ASN A 8 11.00 47.66 -35.47
C ASN A 8 11.12 46.16 -35.24
N ASP A 9 12.36 45.62 -35.22
CA ASP A 9 12.62 44.22 -34.94
C ASP A 9 12.25 43.84 -33.49
N LEU A 10 12.54 44.75 -32.53
CA LEU A 10 12.13 44.57 -31.12
C LEU A 10 10.61 44.63 -30.97
N ASP A 11 9.93 45.56 -31.61
CA ASP A 11 8.47 45.68 -31.56
C ASP A 11 7.82 44.42 -32.13
N LEU A 12 8.36 43.86 -33.22
CA LEU A 12 7.87 42.61 -33.81
C LEU A 12 8.07 41.42 -32.86
N LEU A 13 9.20 41.36 -32.17
CA LEU A 13 9.50 40.33 -31.17
C LEU A 13 8.54 40.43 -29.97
N VAL A 14 8.28 41.63 -29.50
CA VAL A 14 7.34 41.88 -28.39
C VAL A 14 5.92 41.44 -28.76
N GLU A 15 5.45 41.82 -29.95
CA GLU A 15 4.12 41.39 -30.41
C GLU A 15 4.02 39.88 -30.59
N LYS A 16 5.06 39.25 -31.15
CA LYS A 16 5.10 37.78 -31.25
C LYS A 16 5.04 37.11 -29.87
N TYR A 17 5.85 37.57 -28.94
CA TYR A 17 5.86 37.03 -27.57
C TYR A 17 4.50 37.22 -26.86
N LYS A 18 3.87 38.35 -27.07
CA LYS A 18 2.53 38.65 -26.53
C LYS A 18 1.47 37.68 -27.08
N VAL A 19 1.51 37.44 -28.40
CA VAL A 19 0.61 36.47 -29.05
C VAL A 19 0.85 35.06 -28.49
N ASP A 20 2.10 34.65 -28.34
CA ASP A 20 2.43 33.34 -27.79
C ASP A 20 1.96 33.19 -26.33
N LEU A 21 2.07 34.22 -25.51
CA LEU A 21 1.52 34.27 -24.14
C LEU A 21 -0.02 34.11 -24.13
N TYR A 22 -0.73 34.81 -25.00
CA TYR A 22 -2.19 34.69 -25.09
C TYR A 22 -2.60 33.28 -25.53
N ILE A 23 -1.90 32.68 -26.50
CA ILE A 23 -2.19 31.36 -27.01
C ILE A 23 -1.97 30.32 -25.87
N ASN A 24 -0.87 30.43 -25.13
CA ASN A 24 -0.58 29.49 -24.04
C ASN A 24 -1.59 29.65 -22.89
N SER A 25 -1.88 30.90 -22.49
CA SER A 25 -2.90 31.15 -21.46
C SER A 25 -4.29 30.63 -21.86
N TYR A 26 -4.65 30.74 -23.14
CA TYR A 26 -5.93 30.23 -23.65
C TYR A 26 -5.95 28.70 -23.67
N LYS A 27 -4.83 28.05 -24.07
CA LYS A 27 -4.70 26.62 -24.02
C LYS A 27 -4.83 26.10 -22.58
N ASP A 28 -4.14 26.74 -21.62
CA ASP A 28 -4.20 26.38 -20.20
C ASP A 28 -5.63 26.56 -19.66
N LEU A 29 -6.33 27.61 -20.08
CA LEU A 29 -7.69 27.84 -19.64
C LEU A 29 -8.66 26.80 -20.21
N ILE A 30 -8.52 26.40 -21.48
CA ILE A 30 -9.32 25.32 -22.07
C ILE A 30 -9.02 23.97 -21.40
N VAL A 31 -7.73 23.65 -21.19
CA VAL A 31 -7.33 22.42 -20.53
C VAL A 31 -7.94 22.37 -19.13
N ASN A 32 -7.73 23.41 -18.32
CA ASN A 32 -8.23 23.47 -16.94
C ASN A 32 -9.77 23.49 -16.85
N SER A 33 -10.47 24.07 -17.85
CA SER A 33 -11.94 24.10 -17.87
C SER A 33 -12.59 22.78 -18.33
N ARG A 34 -11.82 21.92 -19.01
CA ARG A 34 -12.31 20.65 -19.56
C ARG A 34 -11.81 19.42 -18.76
N ILE A 35 -10.80 19.59 -17.90
CA ILE A 35 -10.38 18.56 -16.98
C ILE A 35 -11.32 18.62 -15.78
N ASP A 36 -12.29 17.73 -15.77
CA ASP A 36 -12.94 17.35 -14.52
C ASP A 36 -11.93 16.57 -13.69
N SER A 37 -11.36 17.23 -12.67
CA SER A 37 -10.36 16.63 -11.79
C SER A 37 -10.99 15.75 -10.70
N ILE A 38 -12.30 15.66 -10.68
CA ILE A 38 -13.04 14.82 -9.74
C ILE A 38 -13.33 13.50 -10.44
N VAL A 39 -12.52 12.49 -10.12
CA VAL A 39 -12.80 11.11 -10.56
C VAL A 39 -13.80 10.51 -9.58
N THR A 40 -14.92 10.01 -10.08
CA THR A 40 -15.94 9.36 -9.26
C THR A 40 -15.62 7.88 -9.02
N ASP A 41 -16.20 7.30 -7.96
CA ASP A 41 -16.03 5.88 -7.65
C ASP A 41 -16.58 5.01 -8.82
N GLU A 42 -17.64 5.42 -9.48
CA GLU A 42 -18.21 4.73 -10.64
C GLU A 42 -17.26 4.73 -11.85
N GLU A 43 -16.52 5.82 -12.05
CA GLU A 43 -15.52 5.89 -13.12
C GLU A 43 -14.33 5.00 -12.84
N ILE A 44 -13.87 4.94 -11.57
CA ILE A 44 -12.81 4.04 -11.11
C ILE A 44 -13.24 2.59 -11.33
N GLU A 45 -14.43 2.21 -10.86
CA GLU A 45 -14.96 0.86 -11.01
C GLU A 45 -15.13 0.47 -12.48
N SER A 46 -15.67 1.36 -13.29
CA SER A 46 -15.83 1.17 -14.74
C SER A 46 -14.48 1.00 -15.46
N PHE A 47 -13.48 1.79 -15.09
CA PHE A 47 -12.13 1.68 -15.64
C PHE A 47 -11.48 0.35 -15.24
N TYR A 48 -11.57 -0.03 -13.97
CA TYR A 48 -11.07 -1.28 -13.46
C TYR A 48 -11.69 -2.47 -14.20
N ASN A 49 -13.02 -2.52 -14.31
CA ASN A 49 -13.72 -3.61 -14.96
C ASN A 49 -13.40 -3.75 -16.46
N ARG A 50 -13.19 -2.62 -17.15
CA ARG A 50 -12.79 -2.62 -18.57
C ARG A 50 -11.35 -3.03 -18.82
N ASN A 51 -10.49 -2.85 -17.82
CA ASN A 51 -9.05 -3.10 -17.93
C ASN A 51 -8.55 -4.20 -17.00
N ILE A 52 -9.44 -5.08 -16.56
CA ILE A 52 -9.19 -6.06 -15.50
C ILE A 52 -7.97 -6.93 -15.74
N ASP A 53 -7.71 -7.31 -16.98
CA ASP A 53 -6.54 -8.12 -17.36
C ASP A 53 -5.19 -7.42 -17.17
N ASN A 54 -5.19 -6.09 -17.09
CA ASN A 54 -3.97 -5.29 -16.86
C ASN A 54 -3.57 -5.24 -15.38
N PHE A 55 -4.47 -5.64 -14.48
CA PHE A 55 -4.26 -5.59 -13.03
C PHE A 55 -3.78 -6.92 -12.43
N LYS A 56 -3.30 -7.86 -13.27
CA LYS A 56 -2.76 -9.13 -12.77
C LYS A 56 -1.56 -8.90 -11.86
N LEU A 57 -1.59 -9.55 -10.70
CA LEU A 57 -0.52 -9.47 -9.71
C LEU A 57 0.78 -10.07 -10.22
N ASN A 58 1.89 -9.38 -10.01
CA ASN A 58 3.24 -9.87 -10.30
C ASN A 58 3.82 -10.71 -9.15
N GLU A 59 3.29 -10.56 -7.93
CA GLU A 59 3.69 -11.30 -6.73
C GLU A 59 2.47 -11.63 -5.86
N ASN A 60 2.63 -12.49 -4.86
CA ASN A 60 1.56 -12.82 -3.94
C ASN A 60 1.22 -11.62 -3.04
N LEU A 61 -0.07 -11.49 -2.71
CA LEU A 61 -0.55 -10.59 -1.67
C LEU A 61 -1.06 -11.38 -0.48
N LEU A 62 -0.79 -10.87 0.72
CA LEU A 62 -1.18 -11.49 1.97
C LEU A 62 -1.89 -10.51 2.89
N LYS A 63 -2.91 -10.99 3.59
CA LYS A 63 -3.37 -10.40 4.85
C LYS A 63 -2.82 -11.25 5.97
N TYR A 64 -2.22 -10.63 7.00
CA TYR A 64 -1.54 -11.38 8.02
C TYR A 64 -1.62 -10.74 9.40
N ARG A 65 -1.40 -11.57 10.41
CA ARG A 65 -1.16 -11.15 11.78
C ARG A 65 0.25 -11.54 12.17
N TYR A 66 0.92 -10.65 12.83
CA TYR A 66 2.23 -10.88 13.41
C TYR A 66 2.32 -10.28 14.80
N LEU A 67 2.91 -11.01 15.72
CA LEU A 67 3.17 -10.57 17.07
C LEU A 67 4.53 -11.09 17.53
N LYS A 68 5.35 -10.18 18.04
CA LYS A 68 6.63 -10.47 18.69
C LYS A 68 6.55 -10.08 20.15
N VAL A 69 6.65 -11.06 21.05
CA VAL A 69 6.47 -10.88 22.49
C VAL A 69 7.63 -11.48 23.24
N PRO A 70 8.13 -10.89 24.36
CA PRO A 70 9.15 -11.52 25.21
C PRO A 70 8.72 -12.92 25.64
N SER A 71 9.63 -13.90 25.52
CA SER A 71 9.33 -15.32 25.79
C SER A 71 8.97 -15.61 27.26
N ASP A 72 9.40 -14.73 28.18
CA ASP A 72 9.09 -14.80 29.61
C ASP A 72 7.75 -14.11 29.99
N ASN A 73 6.99 -13.63 29.00
CA ASN A 73 5.73 -12.96 29.28
C ASN A 73 4.71 -13.89 29.97
N ILE A 74 4.22 -13.48 31.14
CA ILE A 74 3.30 -14.26 31.97
C ILE A 74 1.98 -14.60 31.25
N ASN A 75 1.60 -13.84 30.25
CA ASN A 75 0.38 -14.02 29.47
C ASN A 75 0.59 -14.80 28.17
N ILE A 76 1.78 -15.38 27.92
CA ILE A 76 2.17 -15.99 26.63
C ILE A 76 1.11 -16.96 26.08
N ASN A 77 0.57 -17.84 26.93
CA ASN A 77 -0.45 -18.81 26.54
C ASN A 77 -1.82 -18.16 26.22
N ARG A 78 -2.13 -17.01 26.83
CA ARG A 78 -3.34 -16.22 26.55
C ARG A 78 -3.17 -15.49 25.23
N ILE A 79 -2.04 -14.84 25.05
CA ILE A 79 -1.64 -14.11 23.85
C ILE A 79 -1.71 -15.04 22.63
N ARG A 80 -1.12 -16.24 22.72
CA ARG A 80 -1.17 -17.26 21.67
C ARG A 80 -2.60 -17.60 21.23
N ARG A 81 -3.51 -17.80 22.15
CA ARG A 81 -4.92 -18.08 21.85
C ARG A 81 -5.62 -16.89 21.23
N TYR A 82 -5.36 -15.68 21.74
CA TYR A 82 -6.04 -14.48 21.36
C TYR A 82 -5.61 -13.98 19.98
N ILE A 83 -4.32 -14.03 19.64
CA ILE A 83 -3.84 -13.69 18.29
C ILE A 83 -4.45 -14.62 17.22
N GLN A 84 -4.69 -15.87 17.57
CA GLN A 84 -5.28 -16.86 16.66
C GLN A 84 -6.78 -16.59 16.45
N ARG A 85 -7.55 -16.42 17.51
CA ARG A 85 -9.01 -16.22 17.48
C ARG A 85 -9.36 -14.79 17.06
N LEU A 86 -8.84 -13.82 17.77
CA LEU A 86 -8.94 -12.38 17.57
C LEU A 86 -10.38 -11.87 17.38
N ASN A 87 -11.27 -12.20 18.32
CA ASN A 87 -12.55 -11.52 18.46
C ASN A 87 -12.34 -10.13 19.10
N GLU A 88 -13.39 -9.36 19.28
CA GLU A 88 -13.32 -7.98 19.80
C GLU A 88 -12.66 -7.92 21.19
N SER A 89 -13.07 -8.78 22.11
CA SER A 89 -12.48 -8.84 23.46
C SER A 89 -11.01 -9.32 23.45
N ASP A 90 -10.62 -10.17 22.50
CA ASP A 90 -9.23 -10.58 22.34
C ASP A 90 -8.37 -9.42 21.84
N ARG A 91 -8.91 -8.62 20.91
CA ARG A 91 -8.24 -7.42 20.39
C ARG A 91 -8.03 -6.40 21.50
N GLU A 92 -9.08 -6.08 22.26
CA GLU A 92 -8.97 -5.17 23.41
C GLU A 92 -7.92 -5.63 24.42
N PHE A 93 -7.86 -6.93 24.71
CA PHE A 93 -6.84 -7.47 25.58
C PHE A 93 -5.42 -7.33 25.00
N LEU A 94 -5.21 -7.66 23.74
CA LEU A 94 -3.92 -7.51 23.11
C LEU A 94 -3.51 -6.03 23.03
N ASP A 95 -4.43 -5.15 22.71
CA ASP A 95 -4.20 -3.69 22.67
C ASP A 95 -3.81 -3.16 24.07
N SER A 96 -4.43 -3.67 25.13
CA SER A 96 -4.07 -3.29 26.52
C SER A 96 -2.66 -3.69 26.93
N LEU A 97 -2.09 -4.71 26.27
CA LEU A 97 -0.74 -5.21 26.50
C LEU A 97 0.28 -4.75 25.45
N ASN A 98 -0.13 -3.90 24.52
CA ASN A 98 0.69 -3.50 23.37
C ASN A 98 2.08 -2.98 23.77
N PHE A 99 2.18 -2.26 24.91
CA PHE A 99 3.45 -1.75 25.42
C PHE A 99 4.46 -2.85 25.84
N GLN A 100 4.01 -4.11 25.99
CA GLN A 100 4.85 -5.26 26.30
C GLN A 100 5.35 -5.99 25.05
N PHE A 101 4.84 -5.66 23.88
CA PHE A 101 5.19 -6.32 22.65
C PHE A 101 6.34 -5.59 21.93
N ALA A 102 7.26 -6.37 21.38
CA ALA A 102 8.32 -5.81 20.56
C ALA A 102 7.80 -5.41 19.16
N ASP A 103 6.81 -6.13 18.62
CA ASP A 103 6.10 -5.78 17.40
C ASP A 103 4.68 -6.38 17.41
N LEU A 104 3.71 -5.63 16.88
CA LEU A 104 2.33 -6.07 16.75
C LEU A 104 1.74 -5.57 15.44
N LYS A 105 1.40 -6.48 14.55
CA LYS A 105 0.72 -6.19 13.27
C LYS A 105 -0.54 -7.04 13.18
N ILE A 106 -1.67 -6.46 13.56
CA ILE A 106 -2.97 -7.09 13.43
C ILE A 106 -3.71 -6.41 12.29
N ASN A 107 -3.65 -6.99 11.10
CA ASN A 107 -4.23 -6.38 9.93
C ASN A 107 -4.91 -7.41 9.02
N ASP A 108 -6.17 -7.69 9.32
CA ASP A 108 -6.98 -8.63 8.55
C ASP A 108 -7.63 -7.98 7.31
N THR A 109 -7.50 -6.66 7.14
CA THR A 109 -8.20 -5.89 6.10
C THR A 109 -7.30 -5.38 5.00
N ILE A 110 -6.02 -5.13 5.27
CA ILE A 110 -5.07 -4.57 4.32
C ILE A 110 -4.22 -5.67 3.68
N TRP A 111 -4.02 -5.56 2.38
CA TRP A 111 -3.13 -6.43 1.64
C TRP A 111 -1.70 -5.91 1.65
N PHE A 112 -0.76 -6.82 1.83
CA PHE A 112 0.68 -6.58 1.76
C PHE A 112 1.29 -7.48 0.70
N THR A 113 2.29 -7.00 0.01
CA THR A 113 3.06 -7.83 -0.91
C THR A 113 3.87 -8.87 -0.13
N GLU A 114 4.10 -10.03 -0.73
CA GLU A 114 4.94 -11.07 -0.13
C GLU A 114 6.33 -10.53 0.23
N ARG A 115 6.86 -9.61 -0.57
CA ARG A 115 8.15 -8.95 -0.33
C ARG A 115 8.14 -8.09 0.93
N GLU A 116 7.10 -7.29 1.14
CA GLU A 116 6.93 -6.48 2.36
C GLU A 116 6.85 -7.35 3.60
N VAL A 117 6.08 -8.45 3.53
CA VAL A 117 5.96 -9.40 4.64
C VAL A 117 7.32 -10.02 4.98
N ILE A 118 8.05 -10.52 3.97
CA ILE A 118 9.38 -11.13 4.17
C ILE A 118 10.38 -10.11 4.73
N SER A 119 10.34 -8.86 4.29
CA SER A 119 11.25 -7.83 4.79
C SER A 119 10.96 -7.38 6.22
N SER A 120 9.75 -7.61 6.71
CA SER A 120 9.27 -7.15 8.02
C SER A 120 9.26 -8.22 9.11
N ILE A 121 9.60 -9.48 8.77
CA ILE A 121 9.54 -10.63 9.71
C ILE A 121 10.84 -11.42 9.64
N ASP A 122 11.64 -11.31 10.67
CA ASP A 122 13.03 -11.79 10.70
C ASP A 122 13.21 -13.30 10.39
N PHE A 123 12.27 -14.16 10.81
CA PHE A 123 12.39 -15.61 10.62
C PHE A 123 11.85 -16.09 9.26
N ILE A 124 11.20 -15.24 8.46
CA ILE A 124 10.71 -15.56 7.11
C ILE A 124 11.66 -14.96 6.07
N ASN A 125 12.10 -15.78 5.12
CA ASN A 125 12.97 -15.36 4.04
C ASN A 125 12.60 -16.07 2.73
N GLN A 126 13.25 -15.70 1.62
CA GLN A 126 12.96 -16.24 0.28
C GLN A 126 13.08 -17.78 0.19
N LYS A 127 13.92 -18.42 1.02
CA LYS A 127 14.15 -19.87 0.98
C LYS A 127 13.08 -20.64 1.73
N ASN A 128 12.50 -20.05 2.81
CA ASN A 128 11.56 -20.75 3.69
C ASN A 128 10.11 -20.23 3.62
N LYS A 129 9.84 -19.15 2.90
CA LYS A 129 8.53 -18.48 2.84
C LYS A 129 7.36 -19.43 2.54
N SER A 130 7.56 -20.42 1.65
CA SER A 130 6.51 -21.36 1.28
C SER A 130 5.99 -22.20 2.48
N ASN A 131 6.78 -22.36 3.52
CA ASN A 131 6.41 -23.10 4.73
C ASN A 131 5.37 -22.33 5.57
N TYR A 132 5.29 -21.00 5.40
CA TYR A 132 4.47 -20.09 6.21
C TYR A 132 3.21 -19.58 5.51
N MET A 133 2.91 -20.05 4.28
CA MET A 133 1.82 -19.50 3.43
C MET A 133 0.48 -20.24 3.57
N ARG A 134 0.28 -21.05 4.62
CA ARG A 134 -1.01 -21.73 4.84
C ARG A 134 -1.97 -20.80 5.58
N ILE A 135 -3.14 -20.58 4.97
CA ILE A 135 -4.20 -19.73 5.53
C ILE A 135 -4.71 -20.29 6.87
N ASN A 136 -4.91 -19.41 7.84
CA ASN A 136 -5.41 -19.67 9.19
C ASN A 136 -4.56 -20.64 10.02
N ARG A 137 -3.33 -20.92 9.63
CA ARG A 137 -2.38 -21.67 10.42
C ARG A 137 -1.56 -20.73 11.30
N LEU A 138 -1.52 -21.00 12.60
CA LEU A 138 -0.60 -20.35 13.52
C LEU A 138 0.79 -20.97 13.35
N TYR A 139 1.76 -20.13 13.08
CA TYR A 139 3.17 -20.44 13.13
C TYR A 139 3.78 -19.75 14.34
N GLU A 140 4.58 -20.50 15.06
CA GLU A 140 5.26 -20.08 16.27
C GLU A 140 6.77 -20.31 16.08
N PHE A 141 7.53 -19.28 16.35
CA PHE A 141 8.98 -19.31 16.31
C PHE A 141 9.53 -18.62 17.55
N GLU A 142 10.36 -19.32 18.28
CA GLU A 142 10.98 -18.85 19.50
C GLU A 142 12.49 -18.66 19.28
N ASP A 143 13.00 -17.51 19.66
CA ASP A 143 14.41 -17.21 19.78
C ASP A 143 14.78 -17.02 21.27
N ASP A 144 16.04 -16.67 21.58
CA ASP A 144 16.53 -16.55 22.96
C ASP A 144 15.76 -15.51 23.80
N GLN A 145 15.10 -14.56 23.19
CA GLN A 145 14.44 -13.43 23.86
C GLN A 145 12.94 -13.31 23.56
N TYR A 146 12.51 -13.75 22.38
CA TYR A 146 11.15 -13.49 21.89
C TYR A 146 10.48 -14.75 21.35
N THR A 147 9.20 -14.82 21.58
CA THR A 147 8.30 -15.73 20.87
C THR A 147 7.55 -14.94 19.80
N ASN A 148 7.59 -15.44 18.57
CA ASN A 148 7.00 -14.84 17.41
C ASN A 148 5.78 -15.66 16.96
N TYR A 149 4.66 -15.01 16.75
CA TYR A 149 3.43 -15.59 16.23
C TYR A 149 3.12 -15.01 14.86
N PHE A 150 2.87 -15.87 13.88
CA PHE A 150 2.54 -15.46 12.51
C PHE A 150 1.35 -16.24 11.97
N ILE A 151 0.40 -15.58 11.34
CA ILE A 151 -0.80 -16.19 10.74
C ILE A 151 -1.09 -15.48 9.42
N VAL A 152 -1.15 -16.22 8.32
CA VAL A 152 -1.72 -15.72 7.08
C VAL A 152 -3.23 -15.82 7.17
N LYS A 153 -3.94 -14.72 7.01
CA LYS A 153 -5.40 -14.65 7.07
C LYS A 153 -6.04 -14.83 5.71
N ASP A 154 -5.37 -14.30 4.69
CA ASP A 154 -5.80 -14.43 3.30
C ASP A 154 -4.58 -14.39 2.37
N LEU A 155 -4.68 -15.05 1.22
CA LEU A 155 -3.59 -15.17 0.24
C LEU A 155 -4.13 -15.07 -1.16
N LEU A 156 -3.68 -14.04 -1.88
CA LEU A 156 -3.94 -13.88 -3.30
C LEU A 156 -2.66 -14.15 -4.08
N LYS A 157 -2.69 -15.17 -4.93
CA LYS A 157 -1.49 -15.61 -5.66
C LYS A 157 -1.18 -14.70 -6.84
N SER A 158 0.10 -14.58 -7.17
CA SER A 158 0.58 -14.00 -8.43
C SER A 158 -0.22 -14.53 -9.63
N GLY A 159 -0.52 -13.67 -10.58
CA GLY A 159 -1.37 -13.95 -11.75
C GLY A 159 -2.86 -13.75 -11.50
N ASN A 160 -3.32 -13.67 -10.24
CA ASN A 160 -4.70 -13.32 -9.92
C ASN A 160 -4.91 -11.80 -10.02
N ILE A 161 -6.16 -11.41 -10.12
CA ILE A 161 -6.59 -10.02 -10.14
C ILE A 161 -6.90 -9.60 -8.70
N PRO A 162 -6.26 -8.54 -8.17
CA PRO A 162 -6.54 -8.05 -6.82
C PRO A 162 -7.91 -7.36 -6.78
N PRO A 163 -8.55 -7.26 -5.61
CA PRO A 163 -9.76 -6.45 -5.46
C PRO A 163 -9.45 -4.96 -5.68
N LEU A 164 -10.45 -4.20 -6.14
CA LEU A 164 -10.31 -2.75 -6.36
C LEU A 164 -9.78 -2.01 -5.12
N SER A 165 -10.17 -2.47 -3.93
CA SER A 165 -9.71 -1.88 -2.65
C SER A 165 -8.20 -2.01 -2.38
N TYR A 166 -7.48 -2.74 -3.20
CA TYR A 166 -6.02 -2.86 -3.14
C TYR A 166 -5.31 -1.83 -4.03
N LEU A 167 -5.95 -1.42 -5.11
CA LEU A 167 -5.39 -0.51 -6.12
C LEU A 167 -5.49 0.95 -5.69
#